data_7ffd1da9dc99bea18aaee54228eba2b7
#
_entry.id   7ffd1da9dc99bea18aaee54228eba2b7
#
_cell.length_a   1.000
_cell.length_b   1.000
_cell.length_c   1.000
_cell.angle_alpha   90.00
_cell.angle_beta   90.00
_cell.angle_gamma   90.00
#
_symmetry.space_group_name_H-M   'P 1'
#
loop_
_entity.id
_entity.type
_entity.pdbx_description
1 polymer ?
#
loop_
_entity_poly.entity_id
_entity_poly.type
_entity_poly.pdbx_seq_one_letter_code
_entity_poly.pdbx_strand_id
1 'polypeptide(L)'
;NLAESNRLTVVSYLIQNAVVRANRYLEALHEHRYLENSKILEKDAFTQLVAAFFEAKRNGLTECSLVRIVCSSEDYKKAGEILEKKLRQTDYIGILDGGLHVLLSNTDEENAKGVILRFGEEGLKSILGNREVAA
;
A
#
# COMPACT_ATOMS: atom_id res chain seq x y z
N ASN A 1 32.65 13.55 -3.62
CA ASN A 1 32.89 14.34 -4.80
C ASN A 1 31.57 14.78 -5.43
N LEU A 2 31.60 15.73 -6.37
CA LEU A 2 30.40 16.30 -6.98
C LEU A 2 29.56 15.28 -7.75
N ALA A 3 30.19 14.30 -8.38
CA ALA A 3 29.47 13.25 -9.13
C ALA A 3 28.67 12.33 -8.20
N GLU A 4 29.22 11.97 -7.05
CA GLU A 4 28.53 11.16 -6.06
C GLU A 4 27.38 11.89 -5.40
N SER A 5 27.58 13.16 -5.05
CA SER A 5 26.52 14.03 -4.52
C SER A 5 25.36 14.15 -5.49
N ASN A 6 25.64 14.32 -6.78
CA ASN A 6 24.61 14.42 -7.81
C ASN A 6 23.83 13.13 -7.96
N ARG A 7 24.47 11.95 -7.90
CA ARG A 7 23.79 10.68 -7.95
C ARG A 7 22.84 10.47 -6.79
N LEU A 8 23.30 10.76 -5.57
CA LEU A 8 22.46 10.66 -4.37
C LEU A 8 21.27 11.59 -4.43
N THR A 9 21.48 12.82 -4.90
CA THR A 9 20.41 13.81 -5.06
C THR A 9 19.37 13.35 -6.08
N VAL A 10 19.79 12.79 -7.22
CA VAL A 10 18.89 12.28 -8.25
C VAL A 10 18.07 11.11 -7.74
N VAL A 11 18.67 10.16 -7.03
CA VAL A 11 17.95 9.01 -6.47
C VAL A 11 16.91 9.48 -5.45
N SER A 12 17.26 10.38 -4.54
CA SER A 12 16.32 10.95 -3.56
C SER A 12 15.17 11.67 -4.25
N TYR A 13 15.44 12.43 -5.29
CA TYR A 13 14.43 13.14 -6.07
C TYR A 13 13.46 12.17 -6.75
N LEU A 14 13.94 11.07 -7.32
CA LEU A 14 13.10 10.06 -7.95
C LEU A 14 12.20 9.36 -6.95
N ILE A 15 12.69 9.04 -5.76
CA ILE A 15 11.89 8.44 -4.68
C ILE A 15 10.80 9.43 -4.24
N GLN A 16 11.15 10.68 -4.01
CA GLN A 16 10.20 11.71 -3.62
C GLN A 16 9.15 11.93 -4.70
N ASN A 17 9.54 11.93 -5.97
CA ASN A 17 8.60 12.07 -7.08
C ASN A 17 7.60 10.92 -7.15
N ALA A 18 8.03 9.68 -6.93
CA ALA A 18 7.14 8.53 -6.91
C ALA A 18 6.11 8.65 -5.79
N VAL A 19 6.54 9.04 -4.59
CA VAL A 19 5.65 9.26 -3.44
C VAL A 19 4.72 10.45 -3.68
N VAL A 20 5.23 11.56 -4.20
CA VAL A 20 4.44 12.76 -4.49
C VAL A 20 3.39 12.47 -5.56
N ARG A 21 3.72 11.70 -6.61
CA ARG A 21 2.75 11.30 -7.63
C ARG A 21 1.63 10.46 -7.03
N ALA A 22 1.97 9.50 -6.19
CA ALA A 22 0.98 8.67 -5.51
C ALA A 22 0.07 9.53 -4.63
N ASN A 23 0.63 10.46 -3.87
CA ASN A 23 -0.13 11.36 -3.00
C ASN A 23 -1.02 12.32 -3.79
N ARG A 24 -0.51 12.92 -4.89
CA ARG A 24 -1.31 13.77 -5.77
C ARG A 24 -2.46 13.01 -6.40
N TYR A 25 -2.22 11.78 -6.80
CA TYR A 25 -3.24 10.92 -7.35
C TYR A 25 -4.33 10.65 -6.31
N LEU A 26 -3.94 10.33 -5.08
CA LEU A 26 -4.87 10.13 -3.97
C LEU A 26 -5.66 11.40 -3.67
N GLU A 27 -5.02 12.55 -3.61
CA GLU A 27 -5.70 13.84 -3.39
C GLU A 27 -6.73 14.14 -4.48
N ALA A 28 -6.37 13.94 -5.74
CA ALA A 28 -7.25 14.17 -6.88
C ALA A 28 -8.48 13.24 -6.86
N LEU A 29 -8.35 12.06 -6.27
CA LEU A 29 -9.40 11.05 -6.22
C LEU A 29 -10.10 10.97 -4.86
N HIS A 30 -9.62 11.73 -3.89
CA HIS A 30 -10.04 11.64 -2.48
C HIS A 30 -11.55 11.66 -2.28
N GLU A 31 -12.27 12.55 -2.93
CA GLU A 31 -13.71 12.72 -2.75
C GLU A 31 -14.55 11.60 -3.41
N HIS A 32 -13.99 10.92 -4.41
CA HIS A 32 -14.76 9.99 -5.26
C HIS A 32 -14.24 8.56 -5.26
N ARG A 33 -13.11 8.29 -4.57
CA ARG A 33 -12.41 7.01 -4.69
C ARG A 33 -12.29 6.22 -3.41
N TYR A 34 -12.81 6.73 -2.31
CA TYR A 34 -12.97 5.96 -1.08
C TYR A 34 -14.36 5.32 -1.03
N LEU A 35 -14.44 4.14 -0.43
CA LEU A 35 -15.73 3.56 -0.09
C LEU A 35 -16.40 4.44 0.95
N GLU A 36 -17.73 4.57 0.88
CA GLU A 36 -18.52 5.47 1.72
C GLU A 36 -18.17 5.33 3.21
N ASN A 37 -17.88 6.46 3.85
CA ASN A 37 -17.53 6.56 5.28
C ASN A 37 -16.35 5.67 5.71
N SER A 38 -15.37 5.47 4.83
CA SER A 38 -14.19 4.67 5.12
C SER A 38 -12.94 5.27 4.51
N LYS A 39 -11.78 4.75 4.91
CA LYS A 39 -10.48 5.06 4.27
C LYS A 39 -10.05 3.96 3.30
N ILE A 40 -10.98 3.10 2.89
CA ILE A 40 -10.73 2.03 1.94
C ILE A 40 -10.81 2.61 0.53
N LEU A 41 -9.71 2.55 -0.21
CA LEU A 41 -9.65 3.03 -1.60
C LEU A 41 -10.42 2.09 -2.52
N GLU A 42 -11.13 2.68 -3.46
CA GLU A 42 -11.81 1.96 -4.52
C GLU A 42 -10.81 1.22 -5.41
N LYS A 43 -11.28 0.20 -6.11
CA LYS A 43 -10.46 -0.69 -6.96
C LYS A 43 -9.53 0.08 -7.90
N ASP A 44 -10.05 1.04 -8.66
CA ASP A 44 -9.25 1.75 -9.67
C ASP A 44 -8.14 2.61 -9.02
N ALA A 45 -8.49 3.33 -7.97
CA ALA A 45 -7.54 4.16 -7.24
C ALA A 45 -6.45 3.30 -6.56
N PHE A 46 -6.85 2.22 -5.93
CA PHE A 46 -5.91 1.32 -5.25
C PHE A 46 -5.01 0.59 -6.24
N THR A 47 -5.57 0.11 -7.35
CA THR A 47 -4.80 -0.56 -8.41
C THR A 47 -3.68 0.34 -8.93
N GLN A 48 -3.96 1.60 -9.18
CA GLN A 48 -2.96 2.54 -9.68
C GLN A 48 -1.90 2.87 -8.63
N LEU A 49 -2.30 2.99 -7.37
CA LEU A 49 -1.38 3.21 -6.27
C LEU A 49 -0.43 2.02 -6.09
N VAL A 50 -0.95 0.81 -6.09
CA VAL A 50 -0.17 -0.42 -6.00
C VAL A 50 0.79 -0.53 -7.18
N ALA A 51 0.32 -0.27 -8.38
CA ALA A 51 1.16 -0.31 -9.58
C ALA A 51 2.34 0.66 -9.48
N ALA A 52 2.11 1.88 -9.00
CA ALA A 52 3.15 2.89 -8.83
C ALA A 52 4.20 2.46 -7.80
N PHE A 53 3.77 1.93 -6.66
CA PHE A 53 4.69 1.45 -5.61
C PHE A 53 5.51 0.24 -6.07
N PHE A 54 4.89 -0.72 -6.75
CA PHE A 54 5.60 -1.91 -7.23
C PHE A 54 6.53 -1.59 -8.40
N GLU A 55 6.21 -0.61 -9.23
CA GLU A 55 7.13 -0.11 -10.25
C GLU A 55 8.38 0.49 -9.60
N ALA A 56 8.21 1.33 -8.59
CA ALA A 56 9.33 1.88 -7.83
C ALA A 56 10.17 0.79 -7.17
N LYS A 57 9.52 -0.24 -6.64
CA LYS A 57 10.21 -1.40 -6.05
C LYS A 57 11.05 -2.15 -7.09
N ARG A 58 10.50 -2.40 -8.28
CA ARG A 58 11.24 -3.06 -9.37
C ARG A 58 12.47 -2.27 -9.78
N ASN A 59 12.40 -0.95 -9.69
CA ASN A 59 13.52 -0.07 -10.02
C ASN A 59 14.49 0.14 -8.85
N GLY A 60 14.30 -0.56 -7.75
CA GLY A 60 15.17 -0.46 -6.58
C GLY A 60 15.06 0.84 -5.80
N LEU A 61 13.98 1.60 -6.00
CA LEU A 61 13.80 2.91 -5.36
C LEU A 61 13.16 2.83 -3.98
N THR A 62 12.39 1.79 -3.71
CA THR A 62 11.70 1.60 -2.43
C THR A 62 11.38 0.13 -2.21
N GLU A 63 11.02 -0.20 -0.97
CA GLU A 63 10.43 -1.48 -0.62
C GLU A 63 8.93 -1.29 -0.36
N CYS A 64 8.14 -2.26 -0.72
CA CYS A 64 6.73 -2.30 -0.36
C CYS A 64 6.22 -3.74 -0.39
N SER A 65 5.12 -3.98 0.30
CA SER A 65 4.48 -5.29 0.34
C SER A 65 2.97 -5.13 0.28
N LEU A 66 2.32 -6.07 -0.39
CA LEU A 66 0.87 -6.13 -0.47
C LEU A 66 0.38 -7.29 0.40
N VAL A 67 -0.57 -7.02 1.26
CA VAL A 67 -1.19 -8.02 2.14
C VAL A 67 -2.66 -8.13 1.79
N ARG A 68 -3.13 -9.36 1.58
CA ARG A 68 -4.55 -9.64 1.33
C ARG A 68 -5.24 -9.99 2.63
N ILE A 69 -6.33 -9.32 2.94
CA ILE A 69 -7.16 -9.60 4.10
C ILE A 69 -8.24 -10.61 3.69
N VAL A 70 -8.27 -11.74 4.36
CA VAL A 70 -9.24 -12.81 4.05
C VAL A 70 -10.52 -12.55 4.83
N CYS A 71 -11.46 -11.88 4.19
CA CYS A 71 -12.79 -11.60 4.76
C CYS A 71 -13.82 -11.42 3.65
N SER A 72 -15.09 -11.49 4.01
CA SER A 72 -16.18 -11.24 3.05
C SER A 72 -16.35 -9.73 2.84
N SER A 73 -17.00 -9.36 1.73
CA SER A 73 -17.25 -7.95 1.42
C SER A 73 -18.11 -7.25 2.48
N GLU A 74 -18.93 -7.99 3.19
CA GLU A 74 -19.76 -7.48 4.28
C GLU A 74 -18.94 -7.01 5.48
N ASP A 75 -17.76 -7.60 5.66
CA ASP A 75 -16.86 -7.33 6.78
C ASP A 75 -15.79 -6.27 6.47
N TYR A 76 -15.78 -5.71 5.26
CA TYR A 76 -14.75 -4.75 4.85
C TYR A 76 -14.69 -3.52 5.75
N LYS A 77 -15.83 -2.98 6.15
CA LYS A 77 -15.87 -1.82 7.05
C LYS A 77 -15.29 -2.12 8.42
N LYS A 78 -15.64 -3.27 8.99
CA LYS A 78 -15.09 -3.73 10.28
C LYS A 78 -13.59 -3.95 10.20
N ALA A 79 -13.15 -4.66 9.18
CA ALA A 79 -11.73 -4.89 8.94
C ALA A 79 -10.98 -3.57 8.75
N GLY A 80 -11.55 -2.65 7.97
CA GLY A 80 -10.98 -1.33 7.75
C GLY A 80 -10.81 -0.52 9.02
N GLU A 81 -11.78 -0.56 9.91
CA GLU A 81 -11.70 0.13 11.20
C GLU A 81 -10.59 -0.42 12.09
N ILE A 82 -10.43 -1.75 12.12
CA ILE A 82 -9.34 -2.40 12.86
C ILE A 82 -8.00 -2.02 12.24
N LEU A 83 -7.90 -2.07 10.92
CA LEU A 83 -6.67 -1.76 10.19
C LEU A 83 -6.24 -0.31 10.39
N GLU A 84 -7.17 0.64 10.37
CA GLU A 84 -6.86 2.05 10.59
C GLU A 84 -6.14 2.30 11.91
N LYS A 85 -6.49 1.54 12.94
CA LYS A 85 -5.87 1.67 14.26
C LYS A 85 -4.46 1.07 14.31
N LYS A 86 -4.15 0.14 13.41
CA LYS A 86 -2.88 -0.60 13.41
C LYS A 86 -1.92 -0.14 12.33
N LEU A 87 -2.41 0.53 11.29
CA LEU A 87 -1.58 0.96 10.16
C LEU A 87 -0.98 2.34 10.41
N ARG A 88 0.17 2.56 9.77
CA ARG A 88 0.82 3.87 9.74
C ARG A 88 0.11 4.76 8.70
N GLN A 89 0.35 6.08 8.78
CA GLN A 89 -0.18 7.03 7.81
C GLN A 89 0.31 6.78 6.38
N THR A 90 1.43 6.08 6.24
CA THR A 90 2.05 5.75 4.96
C THR A 90 1.57 4.40 4.40
N ASP A 91 0.70 3.71 5.09
CA ASP A 91 0.10 2.46 4.64
C ASP A 91 -1.31 2.75 4.10
N TYR A 92 -1.76 1.95 3.14
CA TYR A 92 -3.02 2.20 2.43
C TYR A 92 -3.88 0.94 2.42
N ILE A 93 -5.18 1.14 2.52
CA ILE A 93 -6.17 0.06 2.44
C ILE A 93 -6.97 0.25 1.15
N GLY A 94 -7.22 -0.82 0.41
CA GLY A 94 -7.99 -0.72 -0.80
C GLY A 94 -8.52 -2.05 -1.32
N ILE A 95 -9.28 -1.98 -2.38
CA ILE A 95 -9.87 -3.13 -3.07
C ILE A 95 -9.01 -3.47 -4.30
N LEU A 96 -8.58 -4.72 -4.40
CA LEU A 96 -7.83 -5.24 -5.54
C LEU A 96 -8.30 -6.68 -5.80
N ASP A 97 -8.57 -7.01 -7.06
CA ASP A 97 -9.03 -8.34 -7.48
C ASP A 97 -10.21 -8.87 -6.64
N GLY A 98 -11.15 -7.98 -6.33
CA GLY A 98 -12.35 -8.33 -5.57
C GLY A 98 -12.10 -8.64 -4.09
N GLY A 99 -10.95 -8.27 -3.54
CA GLY A 99 -10.60 -8.50 -2.14
C GLY A 99 -10.02 -7.27 -1.45
N LEU A 100 -10.14 -7.25 -0.13
CA LEU A 100 -9.55 -6.20 0.68
C LEU A 100 -8.06 -6.42 0.83
N HIS A 101 -7.27 -5.39 0.55
CA HIS A 101 -5.81 -5.44 0.59
C HIS A 101 -5.25 -4.27 1.38
N VAL A 102 -4.05 -4.46 1.88
CA VAL A 102 -3.27 -3.40 2.54
C VAL A 102 -1.94 -3.27 1.80
N LEU A 103 -1.59 -2.06 1.41
CA LEU A 103 -0.28 -1.75 0.85
C LEU A 103 0.59 -1.20 1.97
N LEU A 104 1.63 -1.95 2.31
CA LEU A 104 2.60 -1.56 3.34
C LEU A 104 3.78 -0.87 2.66
N SER A 105 3.92 0.42 2.88
CA SER A 105 5.03 1.18 2.34
C SER A 105 6.31 0.93 3.15
N ASN A 106 7.45 0.98 2.46
CA ASN A 106 8.77 0.83 3.07
C ASN A 106 8.89 -0.44 3.94
N THR A 107 8.27 -1.54 3.48
CA THR A 107 8.18 -2.81 4.20
C THR A 107 8.53 -3.95 3.25
N ASP A 108 9.56 -4.71 3.55
CA ASP A 108 9.91 -5.91 2.79
C ASP A 108 9.01 -7.10 3.18
N GLU A 109 9.17 -8.23 2.48
CA GLU A 109 8.34 -9.42 2.73
C GLU A 109 8.49 -9.96 4.15
N GLU A 110 9.70 -9.92 4.70
CA GLU A 110 9.96 -10.43 6.04
C GLU A 110 9.26 -9.60 7.11
N ASN A 111 9.34 -8.29 6.98
CA ASN A 111 8.62 -7.38 7.88
C ASN A 111 7.11 -7.46 7.69
N ALA A 112 6.65 -7.70 6.47
CA ALA A 112 5.23 -7.90 6.17
C ALA A 112 4.67 -9.13 6.88
N LYS A 113 5.45 -10.20 7.01
CA LYS A 113 5.05 -11.40 7.77
C LYS A 113 4.77 -11.07 9.23
N GLY A 114 5.57 -10.18 9.83
CA GLY A 114 5.34 -9.69 11.18
C GLY A 114 4.03 -8.92 11.32
N VAL A 115 3.70 -8.12 10.31
CA VAL A 115 2.43 -7.39 10.27
C VAL A 115 1.24 -8.35 10.15
N ILE A 116 1.37 -9.39 9.32
CA ILE A 116 0.36 -10.43 9.17
C ILE A 116 0.07 -11.11 10.52
N LEU A 117 1.10 -11.41 11.29
CA LEU A 117 0.94 -11.97 12.63
C LEU A 117 0.18 -11.03 13.56
N ARG A 118 0.47 -9.73 13.51
CA ARG A 118 -0.24 -8.73 14.31
C ARG A 118 -1.71 -8.64 13.92
N PHE A 119 -2.03 -8.72 12.63
CA PHE A 119 -3.41 -8.74 12.16
C PHE A 119 -4.13 -9.99 12.68
N GLY A 120 -3.45 -11.14 12.71
CA GLY A 120 -4.00 -12.35 13.27
C GLY A 120 -4.37 -12.23 14.75
N GLU A 121 -3.56 -11.51 15.52
CA GLU A 121 -3.84 -11.22 16.94
C GLU A 121 -5.11 -10.37 17.12
N GLU A 122 -5.45 -9.55 16.14
CA GLU A 122 -6.67 -8.73 16.13
C GLU A 122 -7.87 -9.47 15.50
N GLY A 123 -7.72 -10.73 15.18
CA GLY A 123 -8.78 -11.52 14.55
C GLY A 123 -8.90 -11.37 13.04
N LEU A 124 -7.93 -10.72 12.40
CA LEU A 124 -7.88 -10.56 10.94
C LEU A 124 -6.96 -11.59 10.32
N LYS A 125 -7.53 -12.50 9.55
CA LYS A 125 -6.75 -13.45 8.77
C LYS A 125 -6.24 -12.75 7.51
N SER A 126 -4.94 -12.84 7.26
CA SER A 126 -4.31 -12.21 6.10
C SER A 126 -3.19 -13.06 5.52
N ILE A 127 -2.89 -12.83 4.25
CA ILE A 127 -1.82 -13.52 3.52
C ILE A 127 -1.02 -12.52 2.70
N LEU A 128 0.22 -12.88 2.37
CA LEU A 128 1.05 -12.05 1.52
C LEU A 128 0.52 -12.07 0.08
N GLY A 129 0.28 -10.89 -0.49
CA GLY A 129 -0.30 -10.71 -1.81
C GLY A 129 0.66 -10.23 -2.89
N ASN A 130 1.97 -10.21 -2.63
CA ASN A 130 2.97 -9.67 -3.56
C ASN A 130 2.96 -10.37 -4.92
N ARG A 131 2.63 -11.65 -4.97
CA ARG A 131 2.58 -12.45 -6.20
C ARG A 131 1.47 -12.00 -7.16
N GLU A 132 0.43 -11.38 -6.65
CA GLU A 132 -0.68 -10.88 -7.47
C GLU A 132 -0.25 -9.73 -8.38
N VAL A 133 0.79 -9.00 -7.99
CA VAL A 133 1.30 -7.81 -8.69
C VAL A 133 2.55 -8.10 -9.51
N ALA A 134 3.28 -9.16 -9.19
CA ALA A 134 4.56 -9.52 -9.82
C ALA A 134 4.43 -10.18 -11.20
N ALA A 135 3.22 -10.38 -11.66
CA ALA A 135 2.97 -11.02 -12.96
C ALA A 135 3.20 -10.06 -14.13
#